data_549860c4a314a67be9db8b2bf47a2a01
#
_entry.id   549860c4a314a67be9db8b2bf47a2a01
#
_cell.length_a   1.000
_cell.length_b   1.000
_cell.length_c   1.000
_cell.angle_alpha   90.00
_cell.angle_beta   90.00
_cell.angle_gamma   90.00
#
_symmetry.space_group_name_H-M   'P 1'
#
loop_
_entity.id
_entity.type
_entity.pdbx_description
1 polymer ?
#
loop_
_entity_poly.entity_id
_entity_poly.type
_entity_poly.pdbx_seq_one_letter_code
_entity_poly.pdbx_strand_id
1 'polypeptide(L)'
;ENSLLLYSHNPVGRKTDTTGERSRAGPILHTKRLVYQMCIFPGNVYIYHAGRWGAVCDDSWDDAAAAVVCRQYNRTGMATYAGQFGETTEKYWMDDVVCEGDESSLDHCIFSGWGSSDCGANEAAGVICSGPEQRAAGCSDCPKDDILDVGTSIRLVGGRNSGEGRVEVSKMSVWGSICPDGWTAYEASVVCRHLALGYSAQALQTDQFGSSRIILQGVKCEGNESNLFMCRQGRVGGCPGETGHVAAVVCTQQLADLLLDVSAIERTAHLQDAPMFTLQCAMEENCLSRSAYEIRRTNENWQLETRRLLRFTAASLNVGNAEFRPYLPKHLWQWHLCHMHYHSMEVFATFDVLDSAGRRVAEGHKASFCLEDNTCLSGVERKYSCKNYGDQGVSVNCSDVYQYNIDCQWVDVTDVEPGDYTFKVSINPHARVAEQSYHNNAATCALRLTETYTVVYGCTLGRP
;
A
#
# COMPACT_ATOMS: atom_id res chain seq x y z
N GLU A 1 23.77 -34.62 1.01
CA GLU A 1 22.37 -34.22 1.28
C GLU A 1 22.39 -33.24 2.43
N ASN A 2 22.11 -31.99 2.12
CA ASN A 2 22.03 -30.93 3.11
C ASN A 2 20.61 -30.95 3.73
N SER A 3 20.51 -31.04 5.04
CA SER A 3 19.23 -31.03 5.76
C SER A 3 19.02 -29.66 6.41
N LEU A 4 17.81 -29.14 6.36
CA LEU A 4 17.39 -27.86 6.95
C LEU A 4 16.67 -28.11 8.28
N LEU A 5 16.88 -27.26 9.27
CA LEU A 5 16.20 -27.30 10.57
C LEU A 5 15.75 -25.91 11.00
N LEU A 6 14.51 -25.82 11.51
CA LEU A 6 13.99 -24.63 12.17
C LEU A 6 14.07 -24.84 13.68
N TYR A 7 14.68 -23.87 14.39
CA TYR A 7 14.89 -23.96 15.83
C TYR A 7 14.21 -22.80 16.56
N SER A 8 13.31 -23.10 17.50
CA SER A 8 12.71 -22.15 18.41
C SER A 8 13.15 -22.43 19.85
N HIS A 9 13.74 -21.45 20.50
CA HIS A 9 14.04 -21.53 21.94
C HIS A 9 12.79 -21.15 22.74
N ASN A 10 12.22 -22.12 23.45
CA ASN A 10 11.25 -21.86 24.50
C ASN A 10 11.96 -22.03 25.87
N PRO A 11 12.07 -20.99 26.72
CA PRO A 11 12.62 -21.16 28.07
C PRO A 11 11.54 -21.73 28.98
N VAL A 12 11.40 -23.05 29.04
CA VAL A 12 10.59 -23.71 30.08
C VAL A 12 11.45 -23.97 31.31
N GLY A 13 10.93 -23.53 32.42
CA GLY A 13 11.54 -23.45 33.75
C GLY A 13 12.25 -24.69 34.24
N ARG A 14 13.37 -24.46 34.94
CA ARG A 14 14.05 -25.42 35.78
C ARG A 14 13.09 -25.99 36.81
N LYS A 15 12.85 -27.30 36.74
CA LYS A 15 12.59 -28.13 37.91
C LYS A 15 13.82 -28.96 38.19
N THR A 16 14.40 -28.72 39.37
CA THR A 16 15.44 -29.53 39.95
C THR A 16 14.83 -30.88 40.33
N ASP A 17 15.37 -31.96 39.80
CA ASP A 17 15.24 -33.27 40.41
C ASP A 17 16.62 -33.92 40.58
N THR A 18 16.94 -34.17 41.81
CA THR A 18 18.13 -34.87 42.29
C THR A 18 17.87 -36.37 42.24
N THR A 19 18.55 -37.08 41.35
CA THR A 19 19.07 -38.44 41.64
C THR A 19 20.02 -38.85 40.50
N GLY A 20 21.23 -39.21 40.88
CA GLY A 20 22.24 -39.65 39.94
C GLY A 20 22.04 -41.06 39.46
N GLU A 21 22.32 -41.28 38.18
CA GLU A 21 22.88 -42.51 37.66
C GLU A 21 23.52 -42.26 36.29
N ARG A 22 24.78 -42.58 36.17
CA ARG A 22 25.51 -42.61 34.89
C ARG A 22 25.17 -43.88 34.15
N SER A 23 24.64 -43.76 32.94
CA SER A 23 24.74 -44.84 31.95
C SER A 23 25.10 -44.30 30.58
N ARG A 24 26.13 -44.90 30.01
CA ARG A 24 26.55 -44.72 28.61
C ARG A 24 25.49 -45.31 27.69
N ALA A 25 25.01 -44.51 26.75
CA ALA A 25 24.35 -45.02 25.55
C ALA A 25 24.54 -44.02 24.41
N GLY A 26 24.88 -44.55 23.24
CA GLY A 26 25.14 -43.80 22.00
C GLY A 26 23.88 -43.19 21.39
N PRO A 27 23.99 -42.52 20.22
CA PRO A 27 22.96 -41.67 19.70
C PRO A 27 21.76 -42.48 19.22
N ILE A 28 20.72 -42.54 20.04
CA ILE A 28 19.42 -43.08 19.63
C ILE A 28 18.62 -41.88 19.11
N LEU A 29 18.34 -41.92 17.81
CA LEU A 29 17.31 -41.12 17.17
C LEU A 29 15.96 -41.37 17.88
N HIS A 30 15.60 -40.55 18.82
CA HIS A 30 14.22 -40.48 19.30
C HIS A 30 13.47 -39.40 18.55
N THR A 31 12.92 -39.77 17.38
CA THR A 31 11.76 -39.13 16.80
C THR A 31 10.58 -39.31 17.74
N LYS A 32 10.46 -38.49 18.77
CA LYS A 32 9.16 -38.25 19.39
C LYS A 32 8.34 -37.42 18.44
N ARG A 33 7.54 -38.10 17.66
CA ARG A 33 6.46 -37.56 16.86
C ARG A 33 5.42 -36.96 17.82
N LEU A 34 5.66 -35.72 18.27
CA LEU A 34 4.62 -34.88 18.85
C LEU A 34 3.78 -34.37 17.68
N VAL A 35 2.65 -35.04 17.46
CA VAL A 35 1.59 -34.57 16.56
C VAL A 35 0.91 -33.40 17.25
N TYR A 36 1.55 -32.25 17.24
CA TYR A 36 0.84 -30.96 17.33
C TYR A 36 0.75 -30.44 15.93
N GLN A 37 -0.46 -30.38 15.41
CA GLN A 37 -0.79 -29.80 14.10
C GLN A 37 -0.74 -28.28 14.21
N MET A 38 0.49 -27.73 14.37
CA MET A 38 0.69 -26.29 14.34
C MET A 38 0.55 -25.81 12.89
N CYS A 39 -0.32 -24.84 12.68
CA CYS A 39 -0.56 -24.23 11.35
C CYS A 39 0.57 -23.29 10.92
N ILE A 40 1.47 -22.88 11.85
CA ILE A 40 2.58 -21.94 11.65
C ILE A 40 3.85 -22.52 12.26
N PHE A 41 4.98 -22.41 11.54
CA PHE A 41 6.31 -22.80 12.02
C PHE A 41 7.26 -21.61 11.95
N PRO A 42 7.50 -20.87 13.05
CA PRO A 42 8.53 -19.85 13.10
C PRO A 42 9.87 -20.42 13.60
N GLY A 43 10.97 -19.87 13.11
CA GLY A 43 12.29 -20.22 13.62
C GLY A 43 13.45 -19.60 12.83
N ASN A 44 14.63 -19.49 13.46
CA ASN A 44 15.85 -19.19 12.75
C ASN A 44 16.23 -20.33 11.81
N VAL A 45 16.83 -19.99 10.68
CA VAL A 45 17.19 -20.96 9.64
C VAL A 45 18.57 -21.52 9.91
N TYR A 46 18.66 -22.84 10.01
CA TYR A 46 19.92 -23.57 10.13
C TYR A 46 20.07 -24.56 8.99
N ILE A 47 21.27 -24.65 8.46
CA ILE A 47 21.63 -25.58 7.40
C ILE A 47 22.72 -26.53 7.86
N TYR A 48 22.59 -27.82 7.50
CA TYR A 48 23.61 -28.82 7.79
C TYR A 48 24.59 -28.93 6.64
N HIS A 49 25.85 -28.56 6.90
CA HIS A 49 26.90 -28.63 5.91
C HIS A 49 28.20 -29.12 6.54
N ALA A 50 28.97 -29.92 5.81
CA ALA A 50 30.27 -30.49 6.25
C ALA A 50 30.23 -31.14 7.65
N GLY A 51 29.14 -31.85 7.98
CA GLY A 51 29.02 -32.60 9.23
C GLY A 51 28.55 -31.77 10.44
N ARG A 52 28.17 -30.52 10.27
CA ARG A 52 27.77 -29.62 11.37
C ARG A 52 26.58 -28.73 10.94
N TRP A 53 25.77 -28.35 11.93
CA TRP A 53 24.77 -27.32 11.79
C TRP A 53 25.43 -25.92 11.82
N GLY A 54 24.88 -24.96 11.09
CA GLY A 54 25.25 -23.58 11.17
C GLY A 54 24.10 -22.70 10.71
N ALA A 55 24.13 -21.42 11.11
CA ALA A 55 23.10 -20.45 10.80
C ALA A 55 23.24 -19.91 9.36
N VAL A 56 22.19 -19.29 8.91
CA VAL A 56 22.16 -18.44 7.71
C VAL A 56 22.10 -16.99 8.17
N CYS A 57 22.93 -16.14 7.57
CA CYS A 57 22.96 -14.70 7.82
C CYS A 57 21.70 -14.04 7.21
N ASP A 58 21.22 -12.96 7.82
CA ASP A 58 20.08 -12.23 7.33
C ASP A 58 20.42 -11.09 6.33
N ASP A 59 21.68 -10.95 5.97
CA ASP A 59 22.12 -10.08 4.89
C ASP A 59 21.57 -10.60 3.54
N SER A 60 20.92 -9.70 2.81
CA SER A 60 20.20 -10.01 1.57
C SER A 60 19.04 -11.02 1.71
N TRP A 61 18.72 -11.46 2.94
CA TRP A 61 17.61 -12.37 3.21
C TRP A 61 16.26 -11.73 2.91
N ASP A 62 15.39 -12.41 2.16
CA ASP A 62 14.09 -11.88 1.75
C ASP A 62 12.97 -12.95 1.73
N ASP A 63 11.77 -12.56 1.34
CA ASP A 63 10.63 -13.48 1.26
C ASP A 63 10.80 -14.54 0.16
N ALA A 64 11.62 -14.31 -0.87
CA ALA A 64 11.92 -15.31 -1.87
C ALA A 64 12.80 -16.43 -1.26
N ALA A 65 13.82 -16.07 -0.49
CA ALA A 65 14.64 -17.03 0.26
C ALA A 65 13.82 -17.78 1.33
N ALA A 66 12.94 -17.06 2.06
CA ALA A 66 12.01 -17.67 3.01
C ALA A 66 11.03 -18.65 2.33
N ALA A 67 10.56 -18.35 1.11
CA ALA A 67 9.69 -19.22 0.35
C ALA A 67 10.40 -20.55 -0.02
N VAL A 68 11.68 -20.49 -0.39
CA VAL A 68 12.49 -21.71 -0.66
C VAL A 68 12.56 -22.60 0.57
N VAL A 69 12.81 -22.04 1.76
CA VAL A 69 12.84 -22.78 3.02
C VAL A 69 11.49 -23.40 3.34
N CYS A 70 10.42 -22.60 3.33
CA CYS A 70 9.10 -23.04 3.75
C CYS A 70 8.45 -24.03 2.77
N ARG A 71 8.81 -23.97 1.48
CA ARG A 71 8.37 -24.93 0.47
C ARG A 71 8.84 -26.36 0.76
N GLN A 72 9.99 -26.55 1.37
CA GLN A 72 10.45 -27.88 1.80
C GLN A 72 9.48 -28.53 2.80
N TYR A 73 8.67 -27.72 3.47
CA TYR A 73 7.60 -28.15 4.37
C TYR A 73 6.20 -28.06 3.72
N ASN A 74 6.14 -27.83 2.40
CA ASN A 74 4.90 -27.62 1.64
C ASN A 74 4.08 -26.43 2.17
N ARG A 75 4.74 -25.32 2.45
CA ARG A 75 4.19 -24.08 3.04
C ARG A 75 4.67 -22.83 2.32
N THR A 76 3.98 -21.72 2.54
CA THR A 76 4.43 -20.39 2.16
C THR A 76 5.29 -19.78 3.26
N GLY A 77 6.28 -18.93 2.89
CA GLY A 77 7.26 -18.36 3.81
C GLY A 77 7.21 -16.86 3.85
N MET A 78 7.54 -16.31 5.01
CA MET A 78 7.83 -14.90 5.23
C MET A 78 9.16 -14.79 5.95
N ALA A 79 10.04 -13.91 5.46
CA ALA A 79 11.36 -13.67 6.03
C ALA A 79 11.29 -12.91 7.36
N THR A 80 12.21 -13.24 8.27
CA THR A 80 12.46 -12.48 9.49
C THR A 80 13.96 -12.28 9.69
N TYR A 81 14.34 -11.25 10.42
CA TYR A 81 15.71 -10.73 10.51
C TYR A 81 16.15 -10.57 11.97
N ALA A 82 17.42 -10.18 12.15
CA ALA A 82 18.00 -9.80 13.44
C ALA A 82 17.86 -10.86 14.53
N GLY A 83 18.02 -12.14 14.16
CA GLY A 83 17.90 -13.22 15.12
C GLY A 83 16.56 -13.23 15.84
N GLN A 84 15.46 -12.94 15.16
CA GLN A 84 14.12 -12.75 15.75
C GLN A 84 13.71 -13.90 16.69
N PHE A 85 14.21 -15.11 16.46
CA PHE A 85 13.92 -16.29 17.28
C PHE A 85 15.06 -16.66 18.24
N GLY A 86 15.92 -15.70 18.57
CA GLY A 86 17.05 -15.81 19.48
C GLY A 86 18.41 -15.64 18.78
N GLU A 87 19.40 -15.19 19.57
CA GLU A 87 20.78 -15.11 19.10
C GLU A 87 21.32 -16.49 18.78
N THR A 88 22.18 -16.58 17.74
CA THR A 88 22.88 -17.82 17.42
C THR A 88 24.29 -17.82 17.99
N THR A 89 24.71 -18.97 18.52
CA THR A 89 26.11 -19.24 18.88
C THR A 89 26.81 -20.11 17.84
N GLU A 90 26.06 -20.51 16.81
CA GLU A 90 26.57 -21.38 15.74
C GLU A 90 27.33 -20.55 14.70
N LYS A 91 28.23 -21.20 13.98
CA LYS A 91 28.87 -20.60 12.82
C LYS A 91 27.86 -20.35 11.73
N TYR A 92 27.97 -19.22 11.03
CA TYR A 92 27.25 -18.97 9.80
C TYR A 92 27.81 -19.81 8.65
N TRP A 93 26.94 -20.56 7.96
CA TRP A 93 27.31 -21.33 6.78
C TRP A 93 27.03 -20.59 5.48
N MET A 94 25.98 -19.75 5.47
CA MET A 94 25.56 -18.99 4.29
C MET A 94 25.37 -17.52 4.66
N ASP A 95 25.72 -16.65 3.73
CA ASP A 95 25.64 -15.20 3.84
C ASP A 95 25.29 -14.61 2.48
N ASP A 96 24.68 -13.38 2.45
CA ASP A 96 24.22 -12.73 1.23
C ASP A 96 23.33 -13.63 0.36
N VAL A 97 22.39 -14.33 0.96
CA VAL A 97 21.57 -15.32 0.26
C VAL A 97 20.51 -14.62 -0.58
N VAL A 98 20.59 -14.80 -1.89
CA VAL A 98 19.64 -14.26 -2.88
C VAL A 98 19.02 -15.42 -3.65
N CYS A 99 17.70 -15.52 -3.61
CA CYS A 99 16.92 -16.56 -4.29
C CYS A 99 15.91 -15.91 -5.25
N GLU A 100 15.53 -16.64 -6.29
CA GLU A 100 14.38 -16.29 -7.16
C GLU A 100 13.05 -16.73 -6.55
N GLY A 101 13.10 -17.66 -5.57
CA GLY A 101 11.96 -18.14 -4.81
C GLY A 101 11.36 -19.45 -5.32
N ASP A 102 11.87 -20.05 -6.41
CA ASP A 102 11.42 -21.32 -6.98
C ASP A 102 12.47 -22.45 -6.88
N GLU A 103 13.63 -22.16 -6.27
CA GLU A 103 14.66 -23.16 -6.06
C GLU A 103 14.19 -24.31 -5.13
N SER A 104 14.70 -25.50 -5.38
CA SER A 104 14.32 -26.70 -4.60
C SER A 104 14.93 -26.73 -3.20
N SER A 105 16.02 -25.98 -2.97
CA SER A 105 16.70 -25.83 -1.67
C SER A 105 17.61 -24.60 -1.66
N LEU A 106 17.96 -24.08 -0.45
CA LEU A 106 18.77 -22.89 -0.28
C LEU A 106 20.17 -22.96 -0.90
N ASP A 107 20.76 -24.13 -0.99
CA ASP A 107 22.08 -24.33 -1.60
C ASP A 107 22.08 -24.16 -3.13
N HIS A 108 20.92 -24.00 -3.74
CA HIS A 108 20.77 -23.61 -5.15
C HIS A 108 20.63 -22.10 -5.35
N CYS A 109 20.42 -21.33 -4.29
CA CYS A 109 20.42 -19.86 -4.34
C CYS A 109 21.85 -19.33 -4.47
N ILE A 110 21.97 -18.07 -4.84
CA ILE A 110 23.26 -17.36 -4.87
C ILE A 110 23.62 -16.96 -3.43
N PHE A 111 24.87 -17.16 -3.01
CA PHE A 111 25.36 -16.75 -1.69
C PHE A 111 26.89 -16.59 -1.71
N SER A 112 27.48 -15.92 -0.68
CA SER A 112 28.90 -15.57 -0.62
C SER A 112 29.87 -16.75 -0.49
N GLY A 113 29.37 -17.98 -0.45
CA GLY A 113 30.17 -19.21 -0.30
C GLY A 113 30.16 -19.77 1.12
N TRP A 114 30.38 -21.10 1.22
CA TRP A 114 30.25 -21.82 2.50
C TRP A 114 31.18 -21.32 3.57
N GLY A 115 30.59 -20.81 4.67
CA GLY A 115 31.30 -20.36 5.86
C GLY A 115 32.03 -19.03 5.71
N SER A 116 31.78 -18.29 4.63
CA SER A 116 32.16 -16.90 4.44
C SER A 116 31.01 -16.02 4.95
N SER A 117 31.19 -15.35 6.08
CA SER A 117 30.17 -14.47 6.67
C SER A 117 30.85 -13.49 7.63
N ASP A 118 30.35 -12.24 7.67
CA ASP A 118 30.70 -11.21 8.64
C ASP A 118 29.59 -10.94 9.67
N CYS A 119 28.51 -11.75 9.66
CA CYS A 119 27.39 -11.66 10.57
C CYS A 119 27.75 -11.90 12.03
N GLY A 120 27.21 -11.05 12.91
CA GLY A 120 27.23 -11.20 14.37
C GLY A 120 26.15 -12.15 14.92
N ALA A 121 26.17 -12.38 16.22
CA ALA A 121 25.30 -13.37 16.88
C ALA A 121 23.79 -13.10 16.74
N ASN A 122 23.41 -11.88 16.46
CA ASN A 122 22.02 -11.41 16.34
C ASN A 122 21.56 -11.15 14.90
N GLU A 123 22.30 -11.63 13.92
CA GLU A 123 22.02 -11.43 12.49
C GLU A 123 21.60 -12.74 11.80
N ALA A 124 20.96 -13.64 12.57
CA ALA A 124 20.45 -14.90 12.03
C ALA A 124 19.16 -14.67 11.23
N ALA A 125 19.16 -15.14 9.98
CA ALA A 125 17.98 -15.23 9.14
C ALA A 125 16.92 -16.14 9.78
N GLY A 126 15.67 -15.73 9.70
CA GLY A 126 14.56 -16.52 10.18
C GLY A 126 13.41 -16.59 9.19
N VAL A 127 12.46 -17.49 9.45
CA VAL A 127 11.25 -17.64 8.65
C VAL A 127 10.02 -17.88 9.52
N ILE A 128 8.88 -17.46 8.98
CA ILE A 128 7.55 -17.84 9.46
C ILE A 128 6.88 -18.59 8.31
N CYS A 129 6.70 -19.91 8.46
CA CYS A 129 6.06 -20.74 7.45
C CYS A 129 4.59 -20.98 7.79
N SER A 130 3.67 -20.63 6.87
CA SER A 130 2.23 -20.85 6.98
C SER A 130 1.73 -21.86 5.95
N GLY A 131 0.80 -22.75 6.33
CA GLY A 131 0.20 -23.71 5.41
C GLY A 131 -1.04 -23.15 4.70
N PRO A 132 -1.46 -23.74 3.56
CA PRO A 132 -2.73 -23.40 2.94
C PRO A 132 -3.87 -23.67 3.93
N GLU A 133 -4.84 -22.75 4.01
CA GLU A 133 -6.09 -22.97 4.75
C GLU A 133 -6.87 -24.16 4.14
N GLN A 134 -6.48 -25.35 4.47
CA GLN A 134 -7.35 -26.51 4.29
C GLN A 134 -8.24 -26.59 5.52
N ARG A 135 -9.50 -26.20 5.37
CA ARG A 135 -10.59 -26.64 6.24
C ARG A 135 -10.65 -28.18 6.16
N ALA A 136 -9.76 -28.84 6.89
CA ALA A 136 -9.93 -30.26 7.15
C ALA A 136 -11.12 -30.40 8.11
N ALA A 137 -12.21 -30.94 7.59
CA ALA A 137 -13.33 -31.41 8.41
C ALA A 137 -12.77 -32.36 9.48
N GLY A 138 -12.73 -31.90 10.74
CA GLY A 138 -12.32 -32.74 11.87
C GLY A 138 -11.56 -32.07 13.00
N CYS A 139 -11.23 -30.82 12.96
CA CYS A 139 -10.61 -30.11 14.08
C CYS A 139 -11.65 -29.27 14.84
N SER A 140 -12.37 -29.90 15.80
CA SER A 140 -13.34 -29.22 16.67
C SER A 140 -12.71 -28.48 17.85
N ASP A 141 -11.41 -28.61 18.07
CA ASP A 141 -10.70 -28.09 19.25
C ASP A 141 -9.52 -27.16 18.94
N CYS A 142 -9.56 -26.46 17.81
CA CYS A 142 -8.70 -25.30 17.63
C CYS A 142 -9.31 -24.13 18.43
N PRO A 143 -8.64 -23.59 19.46
CA PRO A 143 -9.10 -22.39 20.13
C PRO A 143 -9.19 -21.26 19.09
N LYS A 144 -10.34 -20.65 18.96
CA LYS A 144 -10.58 -19.59 17.96
C LYS A 144 -9.85 -18.30 18.29
N ASP A 145 -9.25 -18.19 19.48
CA ASP A 145 -8.67 -16.95 20.01
C ASP A 145 -7.15 -17.02 20.28
N ASP A 146 -6.46 -18.17 20.06
CA ASP A 146 -5.03 -18.32 20.39
C ASP A 146 -4.09 -18.48 19.17
N ILE A 147 -4.54 -18.17 17.95
CA ILE A 147 -3.74 -18.41 16.73
C ILE A 147 -2.72 -17.30 16.44
N LEU A 148 -2.63 -16.25 17.27
CA LEU A 148 -1.87 -15.04 16.95
C LEU A 148 -0.86 -14.58 18.01
N ASP A 149 -0.36 -15.42 18.90
CA ASP A 149 0.71 -14.97 19.80
C ASP A 149 2.04 -15.67 19.57
N VAL A 150 2.54 -15.63 18.34
CA VAL A 150 3.96 -15.84 18.07
C VAL A 150 4.63 -14.45 17.99
N GLY A 151 4.61 -13.75 19.10
CA GLY A 151 5.51 -12.62 19.32
C GLY A 151 5.29 -11.34 18.51
N THR A 152 4.32 -11.29 17.60
CA THR A 152 4.01 -10.10 16.82
C THR A 152 2.53 -9.72 16.96
N SER A 153 2.26 -8.80 17.86
CA SER A 153 0.92 -8.24 18.09
C SER A 153 0.96 -6.75 17.79
N ILE A 154 -0.19 -6.17 17.44
CA ILE A 154 -0.32 -4.72 17.32
C ILE A 154 -1.39 -4.20 18.28
N ARG A 155 -1.25 -2.93 18.68
CA ARG A 155 -2.25 -2.25 19.51
C ARG A 155 -2.23 -0.75 19.27
N LEU A 156 -3.30 -0.07 19.64
CA LEU A 156 -3.35 1.38 19.74
C LEU A 156 -3.17 1.83 21.19
N VAL A 157 -2.36 2.86 21.40
CA VAL A 157 -2.02 3.35 22.74
C VAL A 157 -2.09 4.87 22.78
N GLY A 158 -2.59 5.41 23.89
CA GLY A 158 -2.62 6.84 24.17
C GLY A 158 -3.79 7.61 23.57
N GLY A 159 -4.71 6.93 22.86
CA GLY A 159 -5.91 7.53 22.29
C GLY A 159 -7.00 7.81 23.37
N ARG A 160 -7.98 8.62 22.97
CA ARG A 160 -9.17 8.94 23.82
C ARG A 160 -10.19 7.79 23.85
N ASN A 161 -10.11 6.90 22.87
CA ASN A 161 -10.95 5.72 22.72
C ASN A 161 -10.16 4.57 22.07
N SER A 162 -10.75 3.39 21.96
CA SER A 162 -10.11 2.20 21.41
C SER A 162 -9.84 2.27 19.89
N GLY A 163 -10.44 3.23 19.18
CA GLY A 163 -10.29 3.40 17.73
C GLY A 163 -9.18 4.37 17.34
N GLU A 164 -8.43 4.96 18.29
CA GLU A 164 -7.37 5.91 17.98
C GLU A 164 -6.14 5.72 18.87
N GLY A 165 -4.98 6.10 18.37
CA GLY A 165 -3.74 6.06 19.14
C GLY A 165 -2.50 5.91 18.29
N ARG A 166 -1.33 5.96 18.94
CA ARG A 166 -0.09 5.55 18.32
C ARG A 166 -0.11 4.04 18.11
N VAL A 167 0.44 3.62 17.00
CA VAL A 167 0.54 2.19 16.67
C VAL A 167 1.76 1.61 17.35
N GLU A 168 1.55 0.65 18.21
CA GLU A 168 2.62 -0.14 18.81
C GLU A 168 2.56 -1.57 18.29
N VAL A 169 3.73 -2.11 18.00
CA VAL A 169 3.93 -3.51 17.63
C VAL A 169 4.73 -4.22 18.72
N SER A 170 4.48 -5.50 18.90
CA SER A 170 5.28 -6.35 19.79
C SER A 170 6.24 -7.19 18.95
N LYS A 171 7.52 -7.16 19.28
CA LYS A 171 8.52 -8.11 18.80
C LYS A 171 9.15 -8.80 20.01
N MET A 172 9.07 -10.11 20.07
CA MET A 172 9.61 -10.92 21.20
C MET A 172 9.17 -10.36 22.57
N SER A 173 7.88 -10.08 22.73
CA SER A 173 7.28 -9.53 23.96
C SER A 173 7.76 -8.11 24.32
N VAL A 174 8.52 -7.45 23.47
CA VAL A 174 8.90 -6.03 23.62
C VAL A 174 7.98 -5.18 22.75
N TRP A 175 7.24 -4.28 23.39
CA TRP A 175 6.38 -3.32 22.71
C TRP A 175 7.16 -2.08 22.30
N GLY A 176 6.88 -1.56 21.13
CA GLY A 176 7.42 -0.29 20.64
C GLY A 176 6.65 0.26 19.47
N SER A 177 6.93 1.51 19.15
CA SER A 177 6.26 2.27 18.09
C SER A 177 6.85 1.99 16.71
N ILE A 178 6.12 2.43 15.69
CA ILE A 178 6.53 2.42 14.30
C ILE A 178 7.07 3.79 13.92
N CYS A 179 8.16 3.82 13.14
CA CYS A 179 8.71 5.05 12.57
C CYS A 179 7.66 5.75 11.70
N PRO A 180 7.47 7.08 11.84
CA PRO A 180 6.45 7.80 11.10
C PRO A 180 6.82 8.03 9.63
N ASP A 181 8.10 7.87 9.25
CA ASP A 181 8.55 8.13 7.89
C ASP A 181 7.87 7.22 6.88
N GLY A 182 7.18 7.88 5.93
CA GLY A 182 6.43 7.21 4.91
C GLY A 182 5.12 6.57 5.39
N TRP A 183 4.66 6.89 6.60
CA TRP A 183 3.37 6.48 7.13
C TRP A 183 2.24 7.24 6.42
N THR A 184 1.39 6.53 5.73
CA THR A 184 0.32 7.08 4.89
C THR A 184 -1.03 6.44 5.22
N ALA A 185 -2.07 6.84 4.48
CA ALA A 185 -3.40 6.26 4.59
C ALA A 185 -3.42 4.75 4.27
N TYR A 186 -2.48 4.24 3.49
CA TYR A 186 -2.40 2.82 3.14
C TYR A 186 -1.99 1.98 4.34
N GLU A 187 -0.90 2.34 5.01
CA GLU A 187 -0.43 1.67 6.23
C GLU A 187 -1.48 1.75 7.34
N ALA A 188 -2.08 2.94 7.51
CA ALA A 188 -3.12 3.17 8.51
C ALA A 188 -4.38 2.32 8.26
N SER A 189 -4.80 2.16 6.98
CA SER A 189 -5.94 1.31 6.61
C SER A 189 -5.69 -0.16 6.94
N VAL A 190 -4.47 -0.64 6.72
CA VAL A 190 -4.08 -2.01 7.09
C VAL A 190 -4.12 -2.20 8.61
N VAL A 191 -3.65 -1.22 9.40
CA VAL A 191 -3.72 -1.29 10.87
C VAL A 191 -5.16 -1.34 11.36
N CYS A 192 -6.03 -0.44 10.88
CA CYS A 192 -7.44 -0.42 11.31
C CYS A 192 -8.16 -1.73 10.95
N ARG A 193 -7.87 -2.31 9.77
CA ARG A 193 -8.39 -3.61 9.35
C ARG A 193 -7.84 -4.75 10.20
N HIS A 194 -6.52 -4.77 10.46
CA HIS A 194 -5.88 -5.78 11.29
C HIS A 194 -6.50 -5.83 12.69
N LEU A 195 -6.82 -4.68 13.27
CA LEU A 195 -7.44 -4.57 14.60
C LEU A 195 -8.97 -4.74 14.57
N ALA A 196 -9.56 -5.03 13.40
CA ALA A 196 -11.02 -5.10 13.20
C ALA A 196 -11.75 -3.81 13.63
N LEU A 197 -11.08 -2.65 13.52
CA LEU A 197 -11.62 -1.34 13.88
C LEU A 197 -12.24 -0.59 12.70
N GLY A 198 -12.38 -1.26 11.54
CA GLY A 198 -12.94 -0.70 10.31
C GLY A 198 -11.89 -0.07 9.40
N TYR A 199 -12.06 1.19 9.07
CA TYR A 199 -11.28 1.93 8.09
C TYR A 199 -10.43 3.02 8.75
N SER A 200 -9.37 3.50 8.09
CA SER A 200 -8.56 4.60 8.57
C SER A 200 -9.18 5.96 8.20
N ALA A 201 -9.67 6.68 9.19
CA ALA A 201 -10.10 8.06 9.01
C ALA A 201 -8.91 9.03 8.95
N GLN A 202 -7.81 8.72 9.64
CA GLN A 202 -6.60 9.53 9.64
C GLN A 202 -5.36 8.67 9.84
N ALA A 203 -4.35 8.91 9.00
CA ALA A 203 -2.98 8.48 9.20
C ALA A 203 -2.18 9.66 9.76
N LEU A 204 -1.58 9.49 10.93
CA LEU A 204 -0.92 10.56 11.63
C LEU A 204 0.56 10.26 11.88
N GLN A 205 1.38 11.28 11.76
CA GLN A 205 2.79 11.29 12.15
C GLN A 205 2.90 12.30 13.30
N THR A 206 2.83 11.82 14.54
CA THR A 206 2.59 12.71 15.68
C THR A 206 3.14 12.15 17.00
N ASP A 207 3.39 13.02 17.96
CA ASP A 207 3.63 12.69 19.37
C ASP A 207 2.40 12.88 20.25
N GLN A 208 1.29 13.29 19.68
CA GLN A 208 0.03 13.63 20.37
C GLN A 208 -0.51 12.50 21.27
N PHE A 209 -0.25 11.25 20.91
CA PHE A 209 -0.60 10.07 21.69
C PHE A 209 0.55 9.56 22.57
N GLY A 210 1.55 10.42 22.84
CA GLY A 210 2.80 10.05 23.48
C GLY A 210 3.71 9.27 22.52
N SER A 211 4.95 9.05 22.92
CA SER A 211 5.95 8.32 22.15
C SER A 211 6.44 7.09 22.92
N SER A 212 6.97 6.11 22.20
CA SER A 212 7.69 4.98 22.75
C SER A 212 8.88 4.66 21.83
N ARG A 213 9.75 3.74 22.27
CA ARG A 213 10.90 3.32 21.47
C ARG A 213 10.43 2.83 20.09
N ILE A 214 11.05 3.32 19.03
CA ILE A 214 10.82 2.82 17.66
C ILE A 214 11.47 1.44 17.53
N ILE A 215 10.68 0.45 17.10
CA ILE A 215 11.15 -0.92 16.86
C ILE A 215 10.80 -1.44 15.46
N LEU A 216 10.04 -0.68 14.68
CA LEU A 216 9.71 -1.00 13.30
C LEU A 216 9.80 0.25 12.43
N GLN A 217 10.39 0.11 11.23
CA GLN A 217 10.54 1.21 10.29
C GLN A 217 10.38 0.75 8.84
N GLY A 218 10.23 1.74 7.92
CA GLY A 218 10.14 1.48 6.49
C GLY A 218 8.94 0.61 6.08
N VAL A 219 7.85 0.65 6.88
CA VAL A 219 6.62 -0.08 6.55
C VAL A 219 6.02 0.51 5.30
N LYS A 220 5.74 -0.34 4.31
CA LYS A 220 5.11 0.02 3.04
C LYS A 220 4.04 -0.98 2.67
N CYS A 221 2.80 -0.51 2.67
CA CYS A 221 1.62 -1.30 2.37
C CYS A 221 1.01 -0.91 1.01
N GLU A 222 0.36 -1.86 0.39
CA GLU A 222 -0.51 -1.61 -0.76
C GLU A 222 -1.90 -1.12 -0.32
N GLY A 223 -2.27 -1.33 0.95
CA GLY A 223 -3.52 -0.90 1.56
C GLY A 223 -4.63 -1.95 1.57
N ASN A 224 -4.40 -3.13 0.98
CA ASN A 224 -5.35 -4.25 0.92
C ASN A 224 -4.93 -5.47 1.74
N GLU A 225 -3.76 -5.41 2.38
CA GLU A 225 -3.26 -6.49 3.22
C GLU A 225 -4.20 -6.72 4.43
N SER A 226 -4.37 -7.98 4.83
CA SER A 226 -5.21 -8.34 5.98
C SER A 226 -4.56 -8.02 7.32
N ASN A 227 -3.23 -7.92 7.37
CA ASN A 227 -2.48 -7.53 8.56
C ASN A 227 -1.20 -6.75 8.20
N LEU A 228 -0.71 -5.98 9.18
CA LEU A 228 0.44 -5.09 9.02
C LEU A 228 1.75 -5.82 8.68
N PHE A 229 1.90 -7.05 9.12
CA PHE A 229 3.12 -7.82 8.91
C PHE A 229 3.23 -8.42 7.50
N MET A 230 2.18 -8.32 6.71
CA MET A 230 2.21 -8.63 5.26
C MET A 230 2.75 -7.45 4.42
N CYS A 231 2.83 -6.26 5.01
CA CYS A 231 3.44 -5.10 4.34
C CYS A 231 4.95 -5.27 4.27
N ARG A 232 5.58 -4.69 3.25
CA ARG A 232 7.04 -4.62 3.16
C ARG A 232 7.59 -3.86 4.36
N GLN A 233 8.68 -4.34 4.93
CA GLN A 233 9.34 -3.72 6.08
C GLN A 233 10.78 -3.38 5.69
N GLY A 234 11.24 -2.20 6.09
CA GLY A 234 12.63 -1.80 5.92
C GLY A 234 13.53 -2.41 7.00
N ARG A 235 14.85 -2.38 6.77
CA ARG A 235 15.85 -2.79 7.76
C ARG A 235 15.76 -1.91 9.01
N VAL A 236 16.04 -2.49 10.16
CA VAL A 236 16.12 -1.77 11.45
C VAL A 236 17.42 -0.94 11.47
N GLY A 237 17.35 0.26 10.96
CA GLY A 237 18.38 1.32 11.10
C GLY A 237 17.67 2.53 11.69
N GLY A 238 18.34 3.47 12.36
CA GLY A 238 17.66 4.58 13.06
C GLY A 238 16.58 5.26 12.21
N CYS A 239 15.43 5.52 12.80
CA CYS A 239 14.36 6.30 12.17
C CYS A 239 14.93 7.69 11.83
N PRO A 240 14.96 8.10 10.56
CA PRO A 240 15.49 9.41 10.19
C PRO A 240 14.58 10.50 10.75
N GLY A 241 15.12 11.32 11.64
CA GLY A 241 14.39 12.41 12.28
C GLY A 241 14.03 12.10 13.72
N GLU A 242 14.83 12.61 14.66
CA GLU A 242 14.58 12.59 16.10
C GLU A 242 13.48 13.59 16.50
N THR A 243 12.28 13.49 15.90
CA THR A 243 11.19 14.44 16.18
C THR A 243 10.33 14.02 17.37
N GLY A 244 10.54 12.82 17.92
CA GLY A 244 9.65 12.24 18.93
C GLY A 244 8.30 11.76 18.36
N HIS A 245 8.05 12.01 17.08
CA HIS A 245 6.84 11.58 16.39
C HIS A 245 6.86 10.07 16.14
N VAL A 246 5.68 9.49 16.12
CA VAL A 246 5.45 8.06 15.82
C VAL A 246 4.26 7.90 14.89
N ALA A 247 4.17 6.75 14.24
CA ALA A 247 3.00 6.39 13.44
C ALA A 247 1.76 6.22 14.34
N ALA A 248 0.68 6.88 13.96
CA ALA A 248 -0.59 6.81 14.67
C ALA A 248 -1.78 6.78 13.70
N VAL A 249 -2.92 6.32 14.18
CA VAL A 249 -4.14 6.19 13.38
C VAL A 249 -5.38 6.65 14.15
N VAL A 250 -6.39 7.05 13.38
CA VAL A 250 -7.78 7.17 13.86
C VAL A 250 -8.63 6.26 12.96
N CYS A 251 -9.25 5.25 13.55
CA CYS A 251 -10.10 4.29 12.85
C CYS A 251 -11.58 4.66 12.96
N THR A 252 -12.38 4.29 11.96
CA THR A 252 -13.83 4.51 11.90
C THR A 252 -14.54 3.38 11.18
N GLN A 253 -15.81 3.18 11.49
CA GLN A 253 -16.69 2.24 10.78
C GLN A 253 -17.40 2.86 9.56
N GLN A 254 -17.29 4.18 9.41
CA GLN A 254 -18.01 4.91 8.36
C GLN A 254 -17.04 5.77 7.55
N LEU A 255 -16.90 5.46 6.26
CA LEU A 255 -16.13 6.24 5.29
C LEU A 255 -16.81 6.21 3.92
N ALA A 256 -16.53 7.24 3.12
CA ALA A 256 -16.79 7.28 1.71
C ALA A 256 -15.93 6.24 0.96
N ASP A 257 -16.30 5.96 -0.28
CA ASP A 257 -15.53 5.14 -1.21
C ASP A 257 -15.92 5.50 -2.64
N LEU A 258 -15.06 6.24 -3.33
CA LEU A 258 -15.33 6.71 -4.68
C LEU A 258 -14.89 5.65 -5.71
N LEU A 259 -15.83 5.21 -6.52
CA LEU A 259 -15.62 4.28 -7.63
C LEU A 259 -15.67 5.01 -8.96
N LEU A 260 -14.58 5.03 -9.73
CA LEU A 260 -14.54 5.58 -11.08
C LEU A 260 -15.35 4.73 -12.08
N ASP A 261 -16.16 5.39 -12.91
CA ASP A 261 -16.84 4.76 -14.06
C ASP A 261 -15.88 4.67 -15.26
N VAL A 262 -15.17 3.56 -15.36
CA VAL A 262 -14.25 3.28 -16.49
C VAL A 262 -14.97 3.28 -17.84
N SER A 263 -16.24 2.84 -17.88
CA SER A 263 -17.04 2.81 -19.10
C SER A 263 -17.39 4.20 -19.60
N ALA A 264 -17.59 5.18 -18.71
CA ALA A 264 -17.81 6.57 -19.09
C ALA A 264 -16.56 7.13 -19.79
N ILE A 265 -15.37 6.85 -19.28
CA ILE A 265 -14.09 7.25 -19.88
C ILE A 265 -13.96 6.67 -21.29
N GLU A 266 -14.12 5.33 -21.45
CA GLU A 266 -13.96 4.66 -22.75
C GLU A 266 -14.94 5.16 -23.81
N ARG A 267 -16.22 5.31 -23.46
CA ARG A 267 -17.27 5.67 -24.41
C ARG A 267 -17.24 7.13 -24.85
N THR A 268 -16.66 8.00 -24.05
CA THR A 268 -16.73 9.47 -24.31
C THR A 268 -15.39 10.07 -24.76
N ALA A 269 -14.30 9.30 -24.70
CA ALA A 269 -12.99 9.78 -25.11
C ALA A 269 -12.98 10.12 -26.62
N HIS A 270 -12.57 11.34 -26.95
CA HIS A 270 -12.45 11.81 -28.34
C HIS A 270 -11.46 12.97 -28.43
N LEU A 271 -10.96 13.24 -29.65
CA LEU A 271 -10.18 14.43 -29.94
C LEU A 271 -11.07 15.61 -30.31
N GLN A 272 -10.71 16.78 -29.81
CA GLN A 272 -11.30 18.03 -30.23
C GLN A 272 -10.21 19.07 -30.43
N ASP A 273 -10.18 19.68 -31.63
CA ASP A 273 -9.35 20.84 -31.89
C ASP A 273 -10.09 22.10 -31.43
N ALA A 274 -9.45 22.90 -30.60
CA ALA A 274 -10.02 24.11 -30.01
C ALA A 274 -9.07 25.32 -30.20
N PRO A 275 -9.55 26.44 -30.76
CA PRO A 275 -8.71 27.62 -30.88
C PRO A 275 -8.45 28.28 -29.54
N MET A 276 -7.23 28.78 -29.32
CA MET A 276 -6.77 29.25 -28.01
C MET A 276 -7.58 30.45 -27.48
N PHE A 277 -8.25 31.21 -28.32
CA PHE A 277 -9.14 32.28 -27.81
C PHE A 277 -10.34 31.76 -27.02
N THR A 278 -10.75 30.50 -27.24
CA THR A 278 -11.81 29.83 -26.44
C THR A 278 -11.28 29.17 -25.15
N LEU A 279 -9.96 29.12 -24.99
CA LEU A 279 -9.28 28.39 -23.88
C LEU A 279 -8.64 29.37 -22.87
N GLN A 280 -9.13 30.60 -22.77
CA GLN A 280 -8.54 31.60 -21.85
C GLN A 280 -8.63 31.16 -20.40
N CYS A 281 -9.79 30.66 -19.95
CA CYS A 281 -9.95 30.10 -18.61
C CYS A 281 -9.04 28.89 -18.36
N ALA A 282 -8.93 27.99 -19.33
CA ALA A 282 -8.01 26.84 -19.24
C ALA A 282 -6.54 27.27 -19.12
N MET A 283 -6.16 28.40 -19.73
CA MET A 283 -4.81 28.96 -19.55
C MET A 283 -4.60 29.53 -18.16
N GLU A 284 -5.59 30.14 -17.56
CA GLU A 284 -5.53 30.65 -16.18
C GLU A 284 -5.45 29.51 -15.16
N GLU A 285 -6.10 28.40 -15.45
CA GLU A 285 -6.10 27.19 -14.63
C GLU A 285 -4.90 26.27 -14.86
N ASN A 286 -4.00 26.61 -15.78
CA ASN A 286 -2.85 25.79 -16.17
C ASN A 286 -3.24 24.40 -16.73
N CYS A 287 -4.35 24.32 -17.45
CA CYS A 287 -4.87 23.07 -18.03
C CYS A 287 -4.41 22.79 -19.46
N LEU A 288 -3.43 23.52 -19.97
CA LEU A 288 -2.83 23.34 -21.29
C LEU A 288 -1.36 22.94 -21.16
N SER A 289 -0.79 22.36 -22.22
CA SER A 289 0.61 22.04 -22.24
C SER A 289 1.49 23.30 -22.25
N ARG A 290 2.75 23.12 -21.87
CA ARG A 290 3.71 24.23 -21.78
C ARG A 290 3.85 25.03 -23.08
N SER A 291 3.78 24.37 -24.22
CA SER A 291 3.88 25.03 -25.53
C SER A 291 2.81 26.09 -25.76
N ALA A 292 1.59 25.91 -25.20
CA ALA A 292 0.52 26.93 -25.30
C ALA A 292 0.93 28.26 -24.67
N TYR A 293 1.60 28.22 -23.52
CA TYR A 293 2.07 29.42 -22.81
C TYR A 293 3.30 30.04 -23.49
N GLU A 294 4.13 29.26 -24.16
CA GLU A 294 5.25 29.73 -24.97
C GLU A 294 4.74 30.44 -26.21
N ILE A 295 3.76 29.89 -26.95
CA ILE A 295 3.10 30.50 -28.10
C ILE A 295 2.46 31.81 -27.69
N ARG A 296 1.74 31.90 -26.57
CA ARG A 296 1.14 33.14 -26.07
C ARG A 296 2.16 34.26 -25.89
N ARG A 297 3.39 33.95 -25.56
CA ARG A 297 4.47 34.95 -25.35
C ARG A 297 5.19 35.35 -26.63
N THR A 298 5.21 34.49 -27.65
CA THR A 298 6.06 34.63 -28.84
C THR A 298 5.29 34.96 -30.12
N ASN A 299 3.99 34.64 -30.17
CA ASN A 299 3.14 34.85 -31.34
C ASN A 299 2.05 35.88 -31.06
N GLU A 300 2.04 37.00 -31.78
CA GLU A 300 1.03 38.06 -31.64
C GLU A 300 -0.39 37.56 -31.96
N ASN A 301 -0.52 36.56 -32.82
CA ASN A 301 -1.80 35.96 -33.22
C ASN A 301 -2.08 34.63 -32.48
N TRP A 302 -1.52 34.46 -31.28
CA TRP A 302 -1.65 33.23 -30.50
C TRP A 302 -3.10 32.75 -30.30
N GLN A 303 -4.08 33.67 -30.29
CA GLN A 303 -5.50 33.35 -30.12
C GLN A 303 -6.03 32.45 -31.25
N LEU A 304 -5.44 32.55 -32.48
CA LEU A 304 -5.85 31.77 -33.63
C LEU A 304 -5.19 30.38 -33.68
N GLU A 305 -4.16 30.17 -32.89
CA GLU A 305 -3.54 28.87 -32.77
C GLU A 305 -4.51 27.84 -32.17
N THR A 306 -4.36 26.59 -32.55
CA THR A 306 -5.29 25.52 -32.18
C THR A 306 -4.59 24.53 -31.26
N ARG A 307 -5.30 24.10 -30.22
CA ARG A 307 -4.86 23.00 -29.33
C ARG A 307 -5.69 21.76 -29.58
N ARG A 308 -5.05 20.61 -29.58
CA ARG A 308 -5.69 19.29 -29.70
C ARG A 308 -5.90 18.69 -28.34
N LEU A 309 -7.16 18.53 -27.95
CA LEU A 309 -7.57 18.11 -26.62
C LEU A 309 -8.13 16.70 -26.67
N LEU A 310 -7.59 15.80 -25.85
CA LEU A 310 -8.20 14.52 -25.54
C LEU A 310 -9.26 14.75 -24.46
N ARG A 311 -10.52 14.82 -24.87
CA ARG A 311 -11.67 15.05 -24.00
C ARG A 311 -12.31 13.74 -23.58
N PHE A 312 -12.83 13.67 -22.36
CA PHE A 312 -13.52 12.50 -21.82
C PHE A 312 -14.41 12.89 -20.64
N THR A 313 -15.42 12.10 -20.35
CA THR A 313 -16.24 12.22 -19.15
C THR A 313 -15.64 11.38 -18.03
N ALA A 314 -15.45 11.97 -16.86
CA ALA A 314 -15.12 11.25 -15.63
C ALA A 314 -16.32 11.30 -14.69
N ALA A 315 -16.73 10.15 -14.19
CA ALA A 315 -17.79 10.04 -13.20
C ALA A 315 -17.32 9.17 -12.04
N SER A 316 -17.63 9.58 -10.81
CA SER A 316 -17.30 8.85 -9.61
C SER A 316 -18.54 8.63 -8.76
N LEU A 317 -18.86 7.35 -8.48
CA LEU A 317 -19.96 6.95 -7.61
C LEU A 317 -19.43 6.71 -6.19
N ASN A 318 -20.07 7.31 -5.19
CA ASN A 318 -19.77 6.97 -3.80
C ASN A 318 -20.47 5.67 -3.41
N VAL A 319 -19.73 4.58 -3.39
CA VAL A 319 -20.18 3.24 -2.97
C VAL A 319 -19.94 2.96 -1.49
N GLY A 320 -19.37 3.92 -0.77
CA GLY A 320 -19.09 3.82 0.66
C GLY A 320 -20.35 3.88 1.53
N ASN A 321 -20.15 4.01 2.83
CA ASN A 321 -21.21 4.11 3.82
C ASN A 321 -21.28 5.46 4.56
N ALA A 322 -20.48 6.43 4.09
CA ALA A 322 -20.50 7.82 4.51
C ALA A 322 -20.33 8.75 3.30
N GLU A 323 -20.64 10.02 3.50
CA GLU A 323 -20.51 11.06 2.49
C GLU A 323 -19.04 11.36 2.21
N PHE A 324 -18.66 11.55 0.94
CA PHE A 324 -17.37 12.09 0.58
C PHE A 324 -17.43 13.61 0.72
N ARG A 325 -16.59 14.17 1.59
CA ARG A 325 -16.59 15.60 1.91
C ARG A 325 -15.23 16.21 1.65
N PRO A 326 -15.15 17.45 1.14
CA PRO A 326 -13.90 18.18 1.02
C PRO A 326 -13.17 18.24 2.35
N TYR A 327 -11.85 18.12 2.32
CA TYR A 327 -11.01 18.26 3.53
C TYR A 327 -10.85 19.71 3.98
N LEU A 328 -11.02 20.68 3.06
CA LEU A 328 -10.98 22.09 3.42
C LEU A 328 -12.33 22.54 4.00
N PRO A 329 -12.32 23.27 5.13
CA PRO A 329 -13.52 23.87 5.65
C PRO A 329 -14.05 24.97 4.70
N LYS A 330 -15.37 25.13 4.67
CA LYS A 330 -16.10 25.97 3.69
C LYS A 330 -15.57 27.41 3.57
N HIS A 331 -15.12 28.01 4.66
CA HIS A 331 -14.59 29.40 4.64
C HIS A 331 -13.21 29.54 3.96
N LEU A 332 -12.54 28.44 3.67
CA LEU A 332 -11.27 28.40 2.91
C LEU A 332 -11.46 28.05 1.44
N TRP A 333 -12.70 27.82 1.00
CA TRP A 333 -12.98 27.54 -0.40
C TRP A 333 -12.71 28.77 -1.26
N GLN A 334 -12.16 28.58 -2.44
CA GLN A 334 -11.77 29.65 -3.35
C GLN A 334 -12.84 29.86 -4.42
N TRP A 335 -13.25 31.11 -4.62
CA TRP A 335 -14.13 31.48 -5.72
C TRP A 335 -13.40 31.34 -7.04
N HIS A 336 -13.97 30.60 -7.98
CA HIS A 336 -13.43 30.45 -9.32
C HIS A 336 -14.23 31.27 -10.32
N LEU A 337 -13.57 32.28 -10.90
CA LEU A 337 -14.26 33.26 -11.77
C LEU A 337 -14.79 32.61 -13.05
N CYS A 338 -14.02 31.69 -13.66
CA CYS A 338 -14.40 31.04 -14.91
C CYS A 338 -15.57 30.06 -14.74
N HIS A 339 -15.66 29.38 -13.58
CA HIS A 339 -16.72 28.43 -13.31
C HIS A 339 -17.90 29.04 -12.54
N MET A 340 -17.76 30.26 -12.04
CA MET A 340 -18.78 30.95 -11.29
C MET A 340 -19.31 30.23 -10.06
N HIS A 341 -18.41 29.43 -9.41
CA HIS A 341 -18.66 28.73 -8.15
C HIS A 341 -17.39 28.58 -7.31
N TYR A 342 -17.55 28.10 -6.08
CA TYR A 342 -16.42 27.85 -5.18
C TYR A 342 -15.82 26.46 -5.42
N HIS A 343 -14.49 26.39 -5.41
CA HIS A 343 -13.73 25.16 -5.43
C HIS A 343 -13.32 24.76 -4.02
N SER A 344 -13.62 23.51 -3.64
CA SER A 344 -13.41 22.99 -2.29
C SER A 344 -12.23 22.04 -2.18
N MET A 345 -11.70 21.57 -3.32
CA MET A 345 -10.54 20.68 -3.38
C MET A 345 -9.49 21.26 -4.34
N GLU A 346 -8.26 21.40 -3.85
CA GLU A 346 -7.15 21.94 -4.63
C GLU A 346 -6.74 21.00 -5.77
N VAL A 347 -6.66 19.68 -5.48
CA VAL A 347 -6.44 18.64 -6.49
C VAL A 347 -7.42 17.50 -6.20
N PHE A 348 -8.46 17.39 -7.01
CA PHE A 348 -9.41 16.27 -6.93
C PHE A 348 -9.05 15.15 -7.91
N ALA A 349 -8.61 15.49 -9.13
CA ALA A 349 -8.28 14.52 -10.16
C ALA A 349 -6.99 14.87 -10.92
N THR A 350 -6.30 13.85 -11.41
CA THR A 350 -5.16 13.96 -12.33
C THR A 350 -5.38 13.07 -13.54
N PHE A 351 -4.91 13.53 -14.70
CA PHE A 351 -5.03 12.85 -15.98
C PHE A 351 -3.65 12.75 -16.63
N ASP A 352 -3.14 11.54 -16.83
CA ASP A 352 -1.80 11.31 -17.36
C ASP A 352 -1.83 10.51 -18.65
N VAL A 353 -1.04 10.93 -19.64
CA VAL A 353 -0.70 10.11 -20.79
C VAL A 353 0.75 9.64 -20.64
N LEU A 354 0.95 8.33 -20.60
CA LEU A 354 2.23 7.69 -20.30
C LEU A 354 2.72 6.90 -21.53
N ASP A 355 4.02 6.98 -21.81
CA ASP A 355 4.65 6.14 -22.83
C ASP A 355 4.85 4.68 -22.35
N SER A 356 5.38 3.82 -23.22
CA SER A 356 5.66 2.42 -22.90
C SER A 356 6.68 2.20 -21.77
N ALA A 357 7.46 3.23 -21.43
CA ALA A 357 8.39 3.20 -20.29
C ALA A 357 7.76 3.78 -19.01
N GLY A 358 6.45 4.09 -19.02
CA GLY A 358 5.74 4.71 -17.90
C GLY A 358 6.09 6.18 -17.66
N ARG A 359 6.76 6.85 -18.60
CA ARG A 359 7.07 8.27 -18.49
C ARG A 359 5.89 9.10 -18.98
N ARG A 360 5.55 10.15 -18.26
CA ARG A 360 4.51 11.09 -18.62
C ARG A 360 4.90 11.87 -19.88
N VAL A 361 4.08 11.80 -20.94
CA VAL A 361 4.26 12.53 -22.20
C VAL A 361 3.27 13.71 -22.33
N ALA A 362 2.13 13.61 -21.65
CA ALA A 362 1.22 14.72 -21.46
C ALA A 362 0.54 14.59 -20.08
N GLU A 363 0.20 15.73 -19.52
CA GLU A 363 -0.48 15.86 -18.24
C GLU A 363 -1.65 16.82 -18.37
N GLY A 364 -2.82 16.36 -17.92
CA GLY A 364 -3.94 17.23 -17.64
C GLY A 364 -4.24 17.09 -16.17
N HIS A 365 -4.26 18.17 -15.44
CA HIS A 365 -4.78 18.14 -14.09
C HIS A 365 -5.77 19.26 -13.93
N LYS A 366 -6.86 18.92 -13.34
CA LYS A 366 -7.79 19.90 -12.87
C LYS A 366 -7.45 20.17 -11.41
N ALA A 367 -6.89 21.36 -11.20
CA ALA A 367 -6.34 21.74 -9.92
C ALA A 367 -7.42 21.78 -8.84
N SER A 368 -8.65 22.11 -9.17
CA SER A 368 -9.69 22.22 -8.16
C SER A 368 -11.08 21.94 -8.75
N PHE A 369 -11.91 21.31 -7.93
CA PHE A 369 -13.26 20.95 -8.29
C PHE A 369 -14.27 21.40 -7.24
N CYS A 370 -15.50 21.58 -7.67
CA CYS A 370 -16.65 21.57 -6.81
C CYS A 370 -17.29 20.19 -6.84
N LEU A 371 -17.56 19.61 -5.68
CA LEU A 371 -18.16 18.31 -5.52
C LEU A 371 -19.69 18.43 -5.36
N GLU A 372 -20.44 17.74 -6.19
CA GLU A 372 -21.92 17.75 -6.12
C GLU A 372 -22.57 16.43 -6.52
N ASP A 373 -23.80 16.23 -6.07
CA ASP A 373 -24.63 15.08 -6.45
C ASP A 373 -25.27 15.31 -7.84
N ASN A 374 -24.56 14.98 -8.93
CA ASN A 374 -25.12 15.15 -10.29
C ASN A 374 -26.19 14.08 -10.58
N THR A 375 -25.95 12.83 -10.24
CA THR A 375 -26.88 11.72 -10.40
C THR A 375 -26.88 10.83 -9.17
N CYS A 376 -28.05 10.34 -8.77
CA CYS A 376 -28.16 9.43 -7.63
C CYS A 376 -28.95 8.18 -8.02
N LEU A 377 -28.71 7.07 -7.33
CA LEU A 377 -29.51 5.85 -7.48
C LEU A 377 -30.96 6.11 -7.08
N SER A 378 -31.87 5.30 -7.61
CA SER A 378 -33.31 5.46 -7.36
C SER A 378 -33.64 5.48 -5.86
N GLY A 379 -34.36 6.51 -5.41
CA GLY A 379 -34.77 6.69 -4.02
C GLY A 379 -33.77 7.46 -3.15
N VAL A 380 -32.64 7.92 -3.72
CA VAL A 380 -31.67 8.76 -3.00
C VAL A 380 -31.86 10.21 -3.42
N GLU A 381 -32.03 11.10 -2.43
CA GLU A 381 -32.12 12.54 -2.65
C GLU A 381 -30.75 13.18 -2.81
N ARG A 382 -30.63 14.12 -3.76
CA ARG A 382 -29.43 14.95 -3.92
C ARG A 382 -29.31 15.94 -2.77
N LYS A 383 -28.17 15.96 -2.13
CA LYS A 383 -27.89 16.82 -0.98
C LYS A 383 -26.92 17.94 -1.31
N TYR A 384 -25.91 17.67 -2.13
CA TYR A 384 -24.80 18.57 -2.40
C TYR A 384 -24.94 19.25 -3.75
N SER A 385 -24.62 20.56 -3.78
CA SER A 385 -24.67 21.38 -4.99
C SER A 385 -23.68 22.54 -4.92
N CYS A 386 -23.03 22.81 -6.04
CA CYS A 386 -22.08 23.90 -6.22
C CYS A 386 -22.73 25.29 -6.32
N LYS A 387 -24.04 25.34 -6.61
CA LYS A 387 -24.77 26.57 -6.82
C LYS A 387 -24.94 27.37 -5.53
N ASN A 388 -24.86 28.71 -5.65
CA ASN A 388 -25.17 29.65 -4.57
C ASN A 388 -24.39 29.41 -3.28
N TYR A 389 -23.09 29.09 -3.36
CA TYR A 389 -22.27 28.72 -2.21
C TYR A 389 -22.89 27.57 -1.43
N GLY A 390 -23.44 26.59 -2.16
CA GLY A 390 -23.99 25.38 -1.56
C GLY A 390 -22.95 24.53 -0.87
N ASP A 391 -23.39 23.61 -0.06
CA ASP A 391 -22.51 22.60 0.51
C ASP A 391 -22.05 21.63 -0.58
N GLN A 392 -20.76 21.24 -0.50
CA GLN A 392 -20.11 20.36 -1.47
C GLN A 392 -19.81 18.98 -0.85
N GLY A 393 -19.94 17.96 -1.68
CA GLY A 393 -19.70 16.57 -1.30
C GLY A 393 -20.32 15.62 -2.30
N VAL A 394 -20.15 14.32 -2.07
CA VAL A 394 -20.82 13.25 -2.83
C VAL A 394 -21.51 12.34 -1.82
N SER A 395 -22.84 12.33 -1.87
CA SER A 395 -23.68 11.50 -1.01
C SER A 395 -23.50 10.01 -1.32
N VAL A 396 -23.76 9.16 -0.35
CA VAL A 396 -23.77 7.71 -0.56
C VAL A 396 -24.77 7.36 -1.67
N ASN A 397 -24.35 6.53 -2.63
CA ASN A 397 -25.11 6.16 -3.82
C ASN A 397 -25.43 7.32 -4.79
N CYS A 398 -24.69 8.42 -4.71
CA CYS A 398 -24.69 9.48 -5.70
C CYS A 398 -23.37 9.54 -6.44
N SER A 399 -23.41 10.08 -7.65
CA SER A 399 -22.23 10.30 -8.49
C SER A 399 -21.99 11.77 -8.74
N ASP A 400 -20.75 12.14 -8.71
CA ASP A 400 -20.23 13.38 -9.26
C ASP A 400 -19.74 13.13 -10.69
N VAL A 401 -20.18 13.96 -11.66
CA VAL A 401 -19.97 13.71 -13.09
C VAL A 401 -19.39 14.93 -13.77
N TYR A 402 -18.16 14.81 -14.21
CA TYR A 402 -17.43 15.83 -14.99
C TYR A 402 -17.49 15.46 -16.46
N GLN A 403 -18.42 16.11 -17.17
CA GLN A 403 -18.67 15.84 -18.58
C GLN A 403 -17.51 16.38 -19.44
N TYR A 404 -17.28 15.73 -20.59
CA TYR A 404 -16.20 16.08 -21.55
C TYR A 404 -16.23 17.52 -22.06
N ASN A 405 -17.36 18.23 -21.98
CA ASN A 405 -17.52 19.61 -22.41
C ASN A 405 -17.21 20.66 -21.33
N ILE A 406 -16.87 20.23 -20.11
CA ILE A 406 -16.46 21.14 -19.02
C ILE A 406 -15.02 21.57 -19.26
N ASP A 407 -14.69 22.83 -18.88
CA ASP A 407 -13.33 23.34 -18.93
C ASP A 407 -12.37 22.47 -18.09
N CYS A 408 -11.17 22.30 -18.64
CA CYS A 408 -10.11 21.48 -18.07
C CYS A 408 -10.44 19.97 -17.93
N GLN A 409 -11.56 19.48 -18.47
CA GLN A 409 -11.88 18.06 -18.52
C GLN A 409 -11.28 17.43 -19.78
N TRP A 410 -9.94 17.51 -19.91
CA TRP A 410 -9.15 17.01 -21.03
C TRP A 410 -7.67 16.87 -20.67
N VAL A 411 -6.93 16.25 -21.59
CA VAL A 411 -5.47 16.35 -21.68
C VAL A 411 -5.12 17.07 -22.98
N ASP A 412 -4.27 18.09 -22.92
CA ASP A 412 -3.73 18.75 -24.12
C ASP A 412 -2.64 17.83 -24.72
N VAL A 413 -2.98 17.21 -25.85
CA VAL A 413 -2.12 16.26 -26.57
C VAL A 413 -1.53 16.84 -27.84
N THR A 414 -1.53 18.18 -28.00
CA THR A 414 -1.02 18.87 -29.18
C THR A 414 0.43 18.52 -29.49
N ASP A 415 1.25 18.36 -28.44
CA ASP A 415 2.68 18.09 -28.55
C ASP A 415 3.01 16.59 -28.45
N VAL A 416 1.99 15.71 -28.50
CA VAL A 416 2.16 14.26 -28.39
C VAL A 416 2.09 13.64 -29.80
N GLU A 417 3.12 12.91 -30.19
CA GLU A 417 3.16 12.19 -31.45
C GLU A 417 2.09 11.09 -31.52
N PRO A 418 1.56 10.77 -32.72
CA PRO A 418 0.68 9.63 -32.89
C PRO A 418 1.35 8.32 -32.43
N GLY A 419 0.62 7.49 -31.67
CA GLY A 419 1.18 6.27 -31.10
C GLY A 419 0.24 5.55 -30.13
N ASP A 420 0.74 4.50 -29.53
CA ASP A 420 0.06 3.76 -28.47
C ASP A 420 0.63 4.18 -27.10
N TYR A 421 -0.26 4.49 -26.18
CA TYR A 421 0.04 5.06 -24.86
C TYR A 421 -0.79 4.38 -23.78
N THR A 422 -0.49 4.71 -22.54
CA THR A 422 -1.35 4.42 -21.39
C THR A 422 -2.02 5.73 -20.93
N PHE A 423 -3.33 5.74 -20.83
CA PHE A 423 -4.10 6.84 -20.27
C PHE A 423 -4.53 6.51 -18.86
N LYS A 424 -4.14 7.33 -17.89
CA LYS A 424 -4.47 7.15 -16.48
C LYS A 424 -5.28 8.33 -15.96
N VAL A 425 -6.45 8.03 -15.39
CA VAL A 425 -7.33 8.99 -14.70
C VAL A 425 -7.35 8.62 -13.23
N SER A 426 -6.98 9.54 -12.35
CA SER A 426 -6.96 9.30 -10.90
C SER A 426 -7.79 10.34 -10.17
N ILE A 427 -8.58 9.92 -9.19
CA ILE A 427 -9.33 10.79 -8.27
C ILE A 427 -8.74 10.67 -6.86
N ASN A 428 -8.85 11.73 -6.06
CA ASN A 428 -8.24 11.83 -4.73
C ASN A 428 -6.79 11.27 -4.70
N PRO A 429 -5.91 11.66 -5.66
CA PRO A 429 -4.63 10.98 -5.92
C PRO A 429 -3.65 11.06 -4.75
N HIS A 430 -3.88 12.00 -3.84
CA HIS A 430 -3.04 12.19 -2.64
C HIS A 430 -3.70 11.68 -1.36
N ALA A 431 -4.80 10.93 -1.46
CA ALA A 431 -5.58 10.44 -0.32
C ALA A 431 -5.87 11.54 0.74
N ARG A 432 -6.18 12.76 0.28
CA ARG A 432 -6.49 13.91 1.16
C ARG A 432 -7.81 13.71 1.90
N VAL A 433 -8.75 13.04 1.28
CA VAL A 433 -9.97 12.56 1.91
C VAL A 433 -9.83 11.07 2.15
N ALA A 434 -10.13 10.63 3.35
CA ALA A 434 -10.06 9.21 3.68
C ALA A 434 -11.19 8.43 3.01
N GLU A 435 -10.86 7.25 2.49
CA GLU A 435 -11.78 6.34 1.80
C GLU A 435 -11.63 4.90 2.32
N GLN A 436 -12.67 4.07 2.11
CA GLN A 436 -12.62 2.66 2.51
C GLN A 436 -11.57 1.89 1.70
N SER A 437 -11.43 2.25 0.42
CA SER A 437 -10.45 1.71 -0.51
C SER A 437 -9.91 2.81 -1.41
N TYR A 438 -8.69 2.64 -1.90
CA TYR A 438 -8.10 3.48 -2.94
C TYR A 438 -7.83 2.68 -4.23
N HIS A 439 -8.21 1.39 -4.28
CA HIS A 439 -7.99 0.51 -5.44
C HIS A 439 -8.98 0.73 -6.58
N ASN A 440 -9.95 1.59 -6.39
CA ASN A 440 -10.99 2.01 -7.33
C ASN A 440 -10.90 3.50 -7.68
N ASN A 441 -9.85 4.18 -7.22
CA ASN A 441 -9.63 5.62 -7.41
C ASN A 441 -8.85 5.96 -8.68
N ALA A 442 -8.35 4.99 -9.43
CA ALA A 442 -7.74 5.23 -10.72
C ALA A 442 -8.24 4.26 -11.78
N ALA A 443 -8.38 4.79 -12.99
CA ALA A 443 -8.59 4.02 -14.21
C ALA A 443 -7.32 4.05 -15.05
N THR A 444 -6.80 2.89 -15.42
CA THR A 444 -5.66 2.75 -16.33
C THR A 444 -6.13 2.08 -17.60
N CYS A 445 -5.99 2.78 -18.73
CA CYS A 445 -6.55 2.41 -20.02
C CYS A 445 -5.45 2.35 -21.10
N ALA A 446 -5.62 1.51 -22.11
CA ALA A 446 -4.89 1.64 -23.35
C ALA A 446 -5.43 2.84 -24.16
N LEU A 447 -4.53 3.64 -24.70
CA LEU A 447 -4.83 4.79 -25.54
C LEU A 447 -4.12 4.64 -26.89
N ARG A 448 -4.88 4.66 -27.96
CA ARG A 448 -4.35 4.85 -29.31
C ARG A 448 -4.63 6.27 -29.78
N LEU A 449 -3.58 7.03 -30.01
CA LEU A 449 -3.64 8.39 -30.54
C LEU A 449 -3.22 8.39 -32.00
N THR A 450 -4.03 8.99 -32.87
CA THR A 450 -3.71 9.22 -34.28
C THR A 450 -3.82 10.70 -34.63
N GLU A 451 -3.51 11.06 -35.86
CA GLU A 451 -3.65 12.44 -36.32
C GLU A 451 -5.12 12.94 -36.33
N THR A 452 -6.09 12.03 -36.47
CA THR A 452 -7.49 12.40 -36.71
C THR A 452 -8.47 11.83 -35.69
N TYR A 453 -8.12 10.80 -34.95
CA TYR A 453 -8.99 10.17 -33.95
C TYR A 453 -8.19 9.57 -32.80
N THR A 454 -8.88 9.25 -31.73
CA THR A 454 -8.35 8.50 -30.60
C THR A 454 -9.29 7.38 -30.19
N VAL A 455 -8.73 6.32 -29.59
CA VAL A 455 -9.50 5.25 -28.96
C VAL A 455 -8.90 4.99 -27.58
N VAL A 456 -9.76 5.01 -26.56
CA VAL A 456 -9.44 4.60 -25.19
C VAL A 456 -10.19 3.30 -24.90
N TYR A 457 -9.49 2.28 -24.43
CA TYR A 457 -10.06 0.94 -24.27
C TYR A 457 -9.32 0.10 -23.22
N GLY A 458 -9.96 -0.98 -22.76
CA GLY A 458 -9.37 -1.93 -21.84
C GLY A 458 -9.05 -1.31 -20.47
N CYS A 459 -9.87 -0.37 -20.03
CA CYS A 459 -9.69 0.29 -18.75
C CYS A 459 -9.84 -0.67 -17.57
N THR A 460 -8.91 -0.58 -16.64
CA THR A 460 -8.91 -1.33 -15.38
C THR A 460 -8.84 -0.37 -14.19
N LEU A 461 -9.51 -0.73 -13.11
CA LEU A 461 -9.44 0.02 -11.85
C LEU A 461 -8.15 -0.32 -11.10
N GLY A 462 -7.64 0.67 -10.40
CA GLY A 462 -6.42 0.56 -9.60
C GLY A 462 -6.24 1.74 -8.65
N ARG A 463 -5.04 1.83 -8.10
CA ARG A 463 -4.64 2.96 -7.25
C ARG A 463 -4.18 4.16 -8.10
N PRO A 464 -4.35 5.39 -7.55
CA PRO A 464 -3.79 6.61 -8.11
C PRO A 464 -2.29 6.57 -8.38
#